data_06bf57b9bd6d6f56dfb8984db269ad58
#
_entry.id   06bf57b9bd6d6f56dfb8984db269ad58
#
_cell.length_a   1.000
_cell.length_b   1.000
_cell.length_c   1.000
_cell.angle_alpha   90.00
_cell.angle_beta   90.00
_cell.angle_gamma   90.00
#
_symmetry.space_group_name_H-M   'P 1'
#
loop_
_entity.id
_entity.type
_entity.pdbx_description
1 polymer ?
#
loop_
_entity_poly.entity_id
_entity_poly.type
_entity_poly.pdbx_seq_one_letter_code
_entity_poly.pdbx_strand_id
1 'polypeptide(L)'
;HAANAQRCWNWFSPGDQRRDQGEPSLIAGITRQVMREHAVDPRRVYVAGLSAGGAAAAVMGQAYPDLYAAVGVHSGLACGAARDLPSAFAAMRQGAAAAPPQPGRASASGGPRRVVPTIVFHADQDGTVHPRNGDQVIAQSAVAGSSSLRTEVQRGRVPGGHAYSRTIHADAGGQPVLEHWLVHGGGHAWSGGSPAGSYTDPRGPDASREMLRFFLEHPRGTEAV
;
A
#
# COMPACT_ATOMS: atom_id res chain seq x y z
N HIS A 1 17.68 3.58 13.59
CA HIS A 1 17.75 5.07 13.56
C HIS A 1 19.06 5.61 12.99
N ALA A 2 20.20 4.91 13.18
CA ALA A 2 21.51 5.39 12.68
C ALA A 2 21.67 5.18 11.16
N ALA A 3 20.95 4.23 10.57
CA ALA A 3 21.08 3.88 9.17
C ALA A 3 20.35 4.85 8.22
N ASN A 4 19.33 5.57 8.69
CA ASN A 4 18.46 6.41 7.87
C ASN A 4 18.55 7.87 8.33
N ALA A 5 19.19 8.71 7.53
CA ALA A 5 19.52 10.09 7.85
C ALA A 5 18.31 10.94 8.28
N GLN A 6 17.11 10.64 7.75
CA GLN A 6 15.87 11.35 8.06
C GLN A 6 14.89 10.54 8.91
N ARG A 7 15.30 9.41 9.47
CA ARG A 7 14.45 8.47 10.22
C ARG A 7 13.26 7.95 9.42
N CYS A 8 13.35 7.97 8.09
CA CYS A 8 12.36 7.44 7.15
C CYS A 8 12.87 6.14 6.52
N TRP A 9 11.95 5.29 6.06
CA TRP A 9 12.30 4.13 5.25
C TRP A 9 12.96 4.57 3.94
N ASN A 10 14.00 3.84 3.51
CA ASN A 10 14.74 4.11 2.26
C ASN A 10 14.04 3.49 1.04
N TRP A 11 12.74 3.64 0.95
CA TRP A 11 11.85 3.04 -0.05
C TRP A 11 12.29 3.26 -1.51
N PHE A 12 13.16 4.27 -1.77
CA PHE A 12 13.67 4.62 -3.08
C PHE A 12 14.97 3.91 -3.45
N SER A 13 15.66 3.30 -2.47
CA SER A 13 16.93 2.61 -2.72
C SER A 13 16.69 1.26 -3.39
N PRO A 14 17.41 0.89 -4.45
CA PRO A 14 17.18 -0.37 -5.16
C PRO A 14 17.32 -1.64 -4.30
N GLY A 15 18.18 -1.62 -3.28
CA GLY A 15 18.35 -2.70 -2.31
C GLY A 15 17.18 -2.82 -1.34
N ASP A 16 16.51 -1.69 -1.05
CA ASP A 16 15.37 -1.61 -0.14
C ASP A 16 14.01 -1.82 -0.85
N GLN A 17 14.05 -2.37 -2.07
CA GLN A 17 12.85 -2.70 -2.86
C GLN A 17 12.81 -4.18 -3.26
N ARG A 18 13.67 -5.01 -2.68
CA ARG A 18 13.83 -6.41 -3.09
C ARG A 18 13.67 -7.36 -1.93
N ARG A 19 13.15 -8.55 -2.24
CA ARG A 19 13.08 -9.66 -1.30
C ARG A 19 14.48 -10.03 -0.81
N ASP A 20 14.58 -10.31 0.50
CA ASP A 20 15.77 -10.78 1.21
C ASP A 20 16.96 -9.79 1.17
N GLN A 21 16.69 -8.51 0.90
CA GLN A 21 17.65 -7.42 0.93
C GLN A 21 17.14 -6.25 1.78
N GLY A 22 18.06 -5.45 2.32
CA GLY A 22 17.79 -4.18 2.98
C GLY A 22 16.64 -4.18 4.00
N GLU A 23 15.91 -3.10 4.06
CA GLU A 23 14.79 -2.90 4.99
C GLU A 23 13.65 -3.93 4.83
N PRO A 24 13.27 -4.37 3.60
CA PRO A 24 12.26 -5.41 3.44
C PRO A 24 12.62 -6.72 4.13
N SER A 25 13.89 -7.10 4.15
CA SER A 25 14.35 -8.31 4.85
C SER A 25 14.19 -8.19 6.37
N LEU A 26 14.43 -6.99 6.92
CA LEU A 26 14.27 -6.71 8.34
C LEU A 26 12.79 -6.74 8.75
N ILE A 27 11.93 -6.08 7.99
CA ILE A 27 10.48 -6.07 8.25
C ILE A 27 9.91 -7.49 8.17
N ALA A 28 10.27 -8.27 7.15
CA ALA A 28 9.84 -9.65 7.01
C ALA A 28 10.39 -10.54 8.13
N GLY A 29 11.64 -10.30 8.56
CA GLY A 29 12.27 -10.98 9.69
C GLY A 29 11.53 -10.77 11.00
N ILE A 30 11.22 -9.50 11.32
CA ILE A 30 10.42 -9.13 12.51
C ILE A 30 9.03 -9.77 12.44
N THR A 31 8.36 -9.67 11.31
CA THR A 31 7.03 -10.27 11.11
C THR A 31 7.06 -11.77 11.38
N ARG A 32 8.00 -12.50 10.79
CA ARG A 32 8.15 -13.94 10.99
C ARG A 32 8.53 -14.31 12.43
N GLN A 33 9.32 -13.47 13.10
CA GLN A 33 9.65 -13.66 14.50
C GLN A 33 8.40 -13.57 15.38
N VAL A 34 7.60 -12.50 15.22
CA VAL A 34 6.33 -12.34 15.95
C VAL A 34 5.38 -13.51 15.68
N MET A 35 5.29 -13.97 14.43
CA MET A 35 4.47 -15.12 14.07
C MET A 35 4.91 -16.42 14.76
N ARG A 36 6.21 -16.62 15.01
CA ARG A 36 6.74 -17.79 15.73
C ARG A 36 6.55 -17.69 17.23
N GLU A 37 6.67 -16.51 17.78
CA GLU A 37 6.62 -16.27 19.23
C GLU A 37 5.19 -16.17 19.77
N HIS A 38 4.23 -15.89 18.89
CA HIS A 38 2.82 -15.71 19.24
C HIS A 38 1.94 -16.59 18.36
N ALA A 39 0.78 -16.98 18.84
CA ALA A 39 -0.19 -17.80 18.09
C ALA A 39 -0.91 -16.95 17.00
N VAL A 40 -0.16 -16.43 16.03
CA VAL A 40 -0.69 -15.62 14.93
C VAL A 40 -1.25 -16.53 13.83
N ASP A 41 -2.47 -16.24 13.37
CA ASP A 41 -2.99 -16.88 12.16
C ASP A 41 -2.17 -16.41 10.94
N PRO A 42 -1.41 -17.28 10.27
CA PRO A 42 -0.56 -16.91 9.15
C PRO A 42 -1.34 -16.42 7.93
N ARG A 43 -2.66 -16.64 7.90
CA ARG A 43 -3.54 -16.12 6.85
C ARG A 43 -3.97 -14.67 7.08
N ARG A 44 -3.74 -14.12 8.27
CA ARG A 44 -4.21 -12.79 8.70
C ARG A 44 -3.04 -11.88 9.09
N VAL A 45 -2.00 -11.87 8.29
CA VAL A 45 -0.84 -10.99 8.45
C VAL A 45 -0.94 -9.89 7.39
N TYR A 46 -0.98 -8.64 7.83
CA TYR A 46 -1.20 -7.48 6.99
C TYR A 46 -0.10 -6.45 7.20
N VAL A 47 0.10 -5.57 6.24
CA VAL A 47 1.05 -4.47 6.35
C VAL A 47 0.41 -3.17 5.88
N ALA A 48 0.58 -2.10 6.64
CA ALA A 48 0.11 -0.77 6.27
C ALA A 48 1.10 0.31 6.69
N GLY A 49 1.03 1.47 6.04
CA GLY A 49 1.86 2.61 6.40
C GLY A 49 1.44 3.92 5.76
N LEU A 50 1.98 5.01 6.31
CA LEU A 50 1.80 6.38 5.83
C LEU A 50 3.08 6.87 5.16
N SER A 51 2.97 7.60 4.03
CA SER A 51 4.09 8.28 3.38
C SER A 51 5.22 7.30 3.01
N ALA A 52 6.43 7.48 3.53
CA ALA A 52 7.53 6.53 3.38
C ALA A 52 7.16 5.12 3.90
N GLY A 53 6.37 5.02 4.99
CA GLY A 53 5.83 3.76 5.49
C GLY A 53 4.80 3.14 4.54
N GLY A 54 4.01 3.95 3.84
CA GLY A 54 3.09 3.51 2.78
C GLY A 54 3.86 2.95 1.58
N ALA A 55 4.94 3.62 1.17
CA ALA A 55 5.83 3.11 0.13
C ALA A 55 6.52 1.79 0.55
N ALA A 56 7.00 1.70 1.80
CA ALA A 56 7.53 0.46 2.34
C ALA A 56 6.47 -0.66 2.36
N ALA A 57 5.22 -0.36 2.74
CA ALA A 57 4.13 -1.33 2.69
C ALA A 57 3.86 -1.83 1.26
N ALA A 58 3.86 -0.93 0.25
CA ALA A 58 3.76 -1.31 -1.16
C ALA A 58 4.93 -2.22 -1.60
N VAL A 59 6.15 -1.91 -1.16
CA VAL A 59 7.32 -2.78 -1.39
C VAL A 59 7.13 -4.15 -0.75
N MET A 60 6.64 -4.20 0.50
CA MET A 60 6.42 -5.48 1.19
C MET A 60 5.38 -6.35 0.48
N GLY A 61 4.30 -5.77 -0.03
CA GLY A 61 3.31 -6.48 -0.84
C GLY A 61 3.87 -7.09 -2.12
N GLN A 62 4.83 -6.41 -2.75
CA GLN A 62 5.50 -6.89 -3.96
C GLN A 62 6.60 -7.92 -3.67
N ALA A 63 7.40 -7.69 -2.62
CA ALA A 63 8.55 -8.53 -2.27
C ALA A 63 8.16 -9.80 -1.51
N TYR A 64 7.08 -9.75 -0.71
CA TYR A 64 6.62 -10.85 0.14
C TYR A 64 5.12 -11.12 0.03
N PRO A 65 4.61 -11.41 -1.19
CA PRO A 65 3.18 -11.70 -1.42
C PRO A 65 2.74 -13.00 -0.73
N ASP A 66 3.70 -13.85 -0.36
CA ASP A 66 3.52 -15.08 0.41
C ASP A 66 3.39 -14.84 1.92
N LEU A 67 3.81 -13.68 2.42
CA LEU A 67 3.78 -13.34 3.84
C LEU A 67 2.55 -12.51 4.21
N TYR A 68 2.22 -11.50 3.40
CA TYR A 68 1.14 -10.57 3.68
C TYR A 68 -0.14 -10.94 2.94
N ALA A 69 -1.24 -10.97 3.67
CA ALA A 69 -2.57 -11.27 3.15
C ALA A 69 -3.16 -10.10 2.36
N ALA A 70 -2.97 -8.87 2.87
CA ALA A 70 -3.33 -7.63 2.20
C ALA A 70 -2.41 -6.47 2.60
N VAL A 71 -2.48 -5.37 1.84
CA VAL A 71 -1.64 -4.17 1.98
C VAL A 71 -2.50 -2.92 2.09
N GLY A 72 -2.13 -2.02 3.02
CA GLY A 72 -2.69 -0.68 3.15
C GLY A 72 -1.64 0.39 2.86
N VAL A 73 -1.94 1.29 1.93
CA VAL A 73 -1.05 2.39 1.57
C VAL A 73 -1.76 3.71 1.80
N HIS A 74 -1.23 4.55 2.68
CA HIS A 74 -1.74 5.90 2.87
C HIS A 74 -0.72 6.93 2.40
N SER A 75 -1.07 7.77 1.43
CA SER A 75 -0.19 8.82 0.87
C SER A 75 1.22 8.31 0.54
N GLY A 76 1.31 7.07 0.04
CA GLY A 76 2.55 6.39 -0.30
C GLY A 76 2.84 6.37 -1.79
N LEU A 77 3.83 5.58 -2.19
CA LEU A 77 4.29 5.45 -3.57
C LEU A 77 4.38 3.97 -3.96
N ALA A 78 4.30 3.69 -5.25
CA ALA A 78 4.44 2.34 -5.79
C ALA A 78 5.89 1.81 -5.62
N CYS A 79 6.04 0.50 -5.53
CA CYS A 79 7.35 -0.14 -5.57
C CYS A 79 8.04 0.15 -6.91
N GLY A 80 9.30 0.59 -6.88
CA GLY A 80 10.04 0.98 -8.07
C GLY A 80 9.76 2.43 -8.55
N ALA A 81 8.99 3.22 -7.79
CA ALA A 81 8.72 4.62 -8.13
C ALA A 81 9.96 5.50 -8.21
N ALA A 82 11.04 5.11 -7.54
CA ALA A 82 12.33 5.80 -7.57
C ALA A 82 13.48 4.80 -7.40
N ARG A 83 14.72 5.27 -7.67
CA ARG A 83 15.96 4.50 -7.55
C ARG A 83 17.09 5.26 -6.82
N ASP A 84 16.86 6.52 -6.52
CA ASP A 84 17.76 7.43 -5.83
C ASP A 84 16.99 8.61 -5.25
N LEU A 85 17.64 9.44 -4.46
CA LEU A 85 17.02 10.63 -3.84
C LEU A 85 16.46 11.62 -4.85
N PRO A 86 17.13 12.00 -5.95
CA PRO A 86 16.56 12.91 -6.95
C PRO A 86 15.26 12.37 -7.57
N SER A 87 15.24 11.11 -7.98
CA SER A 87 14.04 10.49 -8.54
C SER A 87 12.94 10.31 -7.47
N ALA A 88 13.30 10.11 -6.19
CA ALA A 88 12.34 10.08 -5.10
C ALA A 88 11.61 11.42 -4.94
N PHE A 89 12.34 12.53 -4.90
CA PHE A 89 11.73 13.87 -4.84
C PHE A 89 10.89 14.19 -6.09
N ALA A 90 11.33 13.75 -7.27
CA ALA A 90 10.55 13.91 -8.48
C ALA A 90 9.23 13.11 -8.42
N ALA A 91 9.30 11.83 -8.01
CA ALA A 91 8.12 10.98 -7.84
C ALA A 91 7.15 11.54 -6.80
N MET A 92 7.65 12.04 -5.68
CA MET A 92 6.82 12.66 -4.65
C MET A 92 6.06 13.87 -5.21
N ARG A 93 6.69 14.73 -5.99
CA ARG A 93 6.09 16.00 -6.46
C ARG A 93 5.11 15.85 -7.61
N GLN A 94 5.24 14.85 -8.47
CA GLN A 94 4.46 14.75 -9.72
C GLN A 94 4.00 13.34 -10.09
N GLY A 95 4.22 12.37 -9.20
CA GLY A 95 4.09 10.96 -9.52
C GLY A 95 5.37 10.41 -10.15
N ALA A 96 5.60 9.14 -9.99
CA ALA A 96 6.72 8.45 -10.63
C ALA A 96 6.61 8.63 -12.16
N ALA A 97 7.72 8.87 -12.84
CA ALA A 97 7.80 8.63 -14.25
C ALA A 97 7.36 7.18 -14.49
N ALA A 98 6.53 6.93 -15.52
CA ALA A 98 6.00 5.59 -15.78
C ALA A 98 7.15 4.58 -15.66
N ALA A 99 7.14 3.82 -14.55
CA ALA A 99 8.09 2.74 -14.42
C ALA A 99 7.81 1.79 -15.58
N PRO A 100 8.79 1.42 -16.39
CA PRO A 100 8.58 0.36 -17.34
C PRO A 100 7.99 -0.82 -16.56
N PRO A 101 6.99 -1.54 -17.11
CA PRO A 101 6.50 -2.76 -16.51
C PRO A 101 7.75 -3.58 -16.18
N GLN A 102 8.02 -3.84 -14.90
CA GLN A 102 9.16 -4.69 -14.58
C GLN A 102 8.86 -6.03 -15.22
N PRO A 103 9.60 -6.43 -16.26
CA PRO A 103 9.40 -7.71 -16.89
C PRO A 103 9.47 -8.73 -15.77
N GLY A 104 8.44 -9.53 -15.62
CA GLY A 104 8.21 -10.40 -14.50
C GLY A 104 9.50 -11.05 -14.02
N ARG A 105 9.95 -10.69 -12.84
CA ARG A 105 10.69 -11.62 -12.05
C ARG A 105 9.68 -12.70 -11.70
N ALA A 106 9.72 -13.77 -12.50
CA ALA A 106 9.05 -15.00 -12.17
C ALA A 106 9.25 -15.24 -10.67
N SER A 107 8.18 -15.49 -9.95
CA SER A 107 8.29 -16.10 -8.63
C SER A 107 9.31 -17.23 -8.77
N ALA A 108 10.25 -17.35 -7.83
CA ALA A 108 11.20 -18.45 -7.84
C ALA A 108 10.51 -19.83 -7.88
N SER A 109 9.19 -19.85 -7.68
CA SER A 109 8.30 -21.02 -7.73
C SER A 109 7.52 -21.19 -9.05
N GLY A 110 7.71 -20.32 -10.08
CA GLY A 110 7.13 -20.51 -11.42
C GLY A 110 5.60 -20.47 -11.54
N GLY A 111 4.88 -20.13 -10.46
CA GLY A 111 3.41 -20.08 -10.43
C GLY A 111 2.86 -18.71 -10.86
N PRO A 112 1.53 -18.63 -11.15
CA PRO A 112 0.87 -17.36 -11.45
C PRO A 112 1.06 -16.40 -10.26
N ARG A 113 1.39 -15.15 -10.58
CA ARG A 113 1.64 -14.12 -9.56
C ARG A 113 0.33 -13.79 -8.84
N ARG A 114 0.27 -14.06 -7.54
CA ARG A 114 -0.89 -13.72 -6.72
C ARG A 114 -1.04 -12.19 -6.65
N VAL A 115 -2.24 -11.69 -6.91
CA VAL A 115 -2.62 -10.32 -6.56
C VAL A 115 -2.71 -10.23 -5.05
N VAL A 116 -1.93 -9.36 -4.44
CA VAL A 116 -2.12 -9.03 -3.02
C VAL A 116 -3.20 -7.96 -2.92
N PRO A 117 -4.35 -8.22 -2.28
CA PRO A 117 -5.39 -7.23 -2.08
C PRO A 117 -4.82 -5.95 -1.47
N THR A 118 -5.18 -4.80 -2.04
CA THR A 118 -4.56 -3.52 -1.67
C THR A 118 -5.63 -2.43 -1.50
N ILE A 119 -5.58 -1.73 -0.36
CA ILE A 119 -6.38 -0.54 -0.09
C ILE A 119 -5.47 0.69 -0.02
N VAL A 120 -5.82 1.73 -0.78
CA VAL A 120 -5.06 2.98 -0.87
C VAL A 120 -5.90 4.14 -0.39
N PHE A 121 -5.35 4.98 0.46
CA PHE A 121 -5.86 6.29 0.82
C PHE A 121 -4.92 7.36 0.30
N HIS A 122 -5.46 8.39 -0.36
CA HIS A 122 -4.72 9.58 -0.76
C HIS A 122 -5.62 10.80 -0.73
N ALA A 123 -5.10 11.95 -0.34
CA ALA A 123 -5.83 13.20 -0.38
C ALA A 123 -5.46 14.01 -1.64
N ASP A 124 -6.45 14.68 -2.25
CA ASP A 124 -6.23 15.40 -3.52
C ASP A 124 -5.46 16.73 -3.36
N GLN A 125 -5.33 17.23 -2.11
CA GLN A 125 -4.53 18.41 -1.77
C GLN A 125 -3.22 18.03 -1.05
N ASP A 126 -2.77 16.79 -1.19
CA ASP A 126 -1.48 16.36 -0.63
C ASP A 126 -0.32 17.05 -1.38
N GLY A 127 0.28 18.05 -0.72
CA GLY A 127 1.41 18.82 -1.25
C GLY A 127 2.78 18.16 -1.04
N THR A 128 2.83 17.04 -0.32
CA THR A 128 4.08 16.31 -0.03
C THR A 128 4.26 15.13 -0.98
N VAL A 129 3.22 14.32 -1.13
CA VAL A 129 3.19 13.19 -2.05
C VAL A 129 1.99 13.38 -2.98
N HIS A 130 2.27 13.70 -4.23
CA HIS A 130 1.24 13.98 -5.22
C HIS A 130 0.26 12.80 -5.36
N PRO A 131 -1.07 13.03 -5.39
CA PRO A 131 -2.11 11.98 -5.38
C PRO A 131 -1.98 10.96 -6.53
N ARG A 132 -1.38 11.34 -7.65
CA ARG A 132 -1.06 10.42 -8.75
C ARG A 132 -0.25 9.19 -8.29
N ASN A 133 0.50 9.28 -7.18
CA ASN A 133 1.21 8.13 -6.64
C ASN A 133 0.23 7.08 -6.10
N GLY A 134 -0.90 7.48 -5.53
CA GLY A 134 -1.97 6.56 -5.13
C GLY A 134 -2.55 5.80 -6.33
N ASP A 135 -2.82 6.51 -7.45
CA ASP A 135 -3.26 5.88 -8.71
C ASP A 135 -2.23 4.86 -9.21
N GLN A 136 -0.94 5.17 -9.09
CA GLN A 136 0.15 4.30 -9.52
C GLN A 136 0.28 3.05 -8.65
N VAL A 137 0.01 3.13 -7.35
CA VAL A 137 -0.05 1.94 -6.47
C VAL A 137 -1.18 1.02 -6.92
N ILE A 138 -2.38 1.56 -7.17
CA ILE A 138 -3.51 0.78 -7.68
C ILE A 138 -3.19 0.15 -9.03
N ALA A 139 -2.65 0.92 -9.97
CA ALA A 139 -2.28 0.41 -11.29
C ALA A 139 -1.24 -0.71 -11.20
N GLN A 140 -0.22 -0.58 -10.34
CA GLN A 140 0.78 -1.62 -10.12
C GLN A 140 0.17 -2.91 -9.55
N SER A 141 -0.75 -2.77 -8.59
CA SER A 141 -1.43 -3.91 -7.98
C SER A 141 -2.37 -4.60 -8.96
N ALA A 142 -3.04 -3.85 -9.84
CA ALA A 142 -3.93 -4.39 -10.88
C ALA A 142 -3.19 -5.22 -11.93
N VAL A 143 -1.99 -4.80 -12.35
CA VAL A 143 -1.17 -5.53 -13.34
C VAL A 143 -0.74 -6.93 -12.85
N ALA A 144 -0.68 -7.13 -11.53
CA ALA A 144 -0.36 -8.44 -10.98
C ALA A 144 -1.48 -9.49 -11.23
N GLY A 145 -2.71 -9.04 -11.56
CA GLY A 145 -3.85 -9.88 -11.88
C GLY A 145 -4.07 -9.99 -13.39
N SER A 146 -4.13 -11.20 -13.91
CA SER A 146 -4.39 -11.46 -15.34
C SER A 146 -5.86 -11.33 -15.75
N SER A 147 -6.78 -11.04 -14.83
CA SER A 147 -8.22 -10.95 -15.09
C SER A 147 -8.70 -9.49 -15.17
N SER A 148 -9.68 -9.23 -16.02
CA SER A 148 -10.34 -7.92 -16.09
C SER A 148 -11.07 -7.63 -14.78
N LEU A 149 -10.71 -6.54 -14.13
CA LEU A 149 -11.38 -6.06 -12.91
C LEU A 149 -12.61 -5.22 -13.30
N ARG A 150 -13.72 -5.42 -12.58
CA ARG A 150 -14.87 -4.53 -12.65
C ARG A 150 -14.63 -3.35 -11.73
N THR A 151 -14.94 -2.14 -12.19
CA THR A 151 -14.73 -0.92 -11.42
C THR A 151 -16.06 -0.28 -11.06
N GLU A 152 -16.22 0.06 -9.78
CA GLU A 152 -17.35 0.82 -9.24
C GLU A 152 -16.79 2.05 -8.49
N VAL A 153 -17.47 3.20 -8.61
CA VAL A 153 -17.11 4.43 -7.88
C VAL A 153 -18.25 4.83 -6.97
N GLN A 154 -17.96 4.90 -5.69
CA GLN A 154 -18.86 5.39 -4.65
C GLN A 154 -18.38 6.76 -4.17
N ARG A 155 -19.31 7.67 -3.86
CA ARG A 155 -19.00 8.99 -3.34
C ARG A 155 -19.70 9.18 -2.01
N GLY A 156 -19.02 9.82 -1.07
CA GLY A 156 -19.55 10.11 0.24
C GLY A 156 -18.94 11.36 0.87
N ARG A 157 -19.39 11.68 2.05
CA ARG A 157 -18.88 12.78 2.86
C ARG A 157 -18.94 12.41 4.34
N VAL A 158 -17.86 12.70 5.05
CA VAL A 158 -17.86 12.63 6.51
C VAL A 158 -18.73 13.79 7.06
N PRO A 159 -19.65 13.56 7.98
CA PRO A 159 -20.43 14.64 8.60
C PRO A 159 -19.53 15.73 9.16
N GLY A 160 -19.68 16.98 8.69
CA GLY A 160 -18.82 18.11 9.05
C GLY A 160 -17.39 18.02 8.54
N GLY A 161 -17.06 17.04 7.71
CA GLY A 161 -15.71 16.77 7.23
C GLY A 161 -15.58 16.72 5.70
N HIS A 162 -14.56 16.01 5.26
CA HIS A 162 -14.20 15.89 3.85
C HIS A 162 -15.19 15.02 3.06
N ALA A 163 -15.38 15.39 1.80
CA ALA A 163 -15.94 14.47 0.81
C ALA A 163 -14.87 13.46 0.39
N TYR A 164 -15.31 12.33 -0.14
CA TYR A 164 -14.40 11.31 -0.68
C TYR A 164 -15.02 10.59 -1.88
N SER A 165 -14.15 10.04 -2.71
CA SER A 165 -14.50 9.07 -3.73
C SER A 165 -13.80 7.75 -3.40
N ARG A 166 -14.55 6.65 -3.34
CA ARG A 166 -14.03 5.30 -3.16
C ARG A 166 -14.20 4.55 -4.47
N THR A 167 -13.09 4.20 -5.12
CA THR A 167 -13.08 3.36 -6.30
C THR A 167 -12.76 1.93 -5.89
N ILE A 168 -13.65 1.00 -6.22
CA ILE A 168 -13.55 -0.41 -5.90
C ILE A 168 -13.28 -1.17 -7.19
N HIS A 169 -12.27 -2.03 -7.17
CA HIS A 169 -11.98 -2.94 -8.27
C HIS A 169 -12.22 -4.36 -7.77
N ALA A 170 -13.20 -5.02 -8.37
CA ALA A 170 -13.61 -6.38 -8.03
C ALA A 170 -13.16 -7.37 -9.12
N ASP A 171 -12.82 -8.57 -8.70
CA ASP A 171 -12.50 -9.68 -9.60
C ASP A 171 -13.76 -10.22 -10.32
N ALA A 172 -13.58 -11.26 -11.14
CA ALA A 172 -14.68 -11.88 -11.89
C ALA A 172 -15.76 -12.50 -10.98
N GLY A 173 -15.40 -12.86 -9.74
CA GLY A 173 -16.31 -13.38 -8.72
C GLY A 173 -17.08 -12.28 -7.98
N GLY A 174 -16.74 -11.00 -8.26
CA GLY A 174 -17.35 -9.85 -7.58
C GLY A 174 -16.68 -9.51 -6.23
N GLN A 175 -15.58 -10.20 -5.86
CA GLN A 175 -14.83 -9.90 -4.66
C GLN A 175 -13.99 -8.62 -4.87
N PRO A 176 -14.15 -7.57 -4.05
CA PRO A 176 -13.26 -6.42 -4.08
C PRO A 176 -11.82 -6.86 -3.84
N VAL A 177 -10.89 -6.51 -4.71
CA VAL A 177 -9.46 -6.83 -4.56
C VAL A 177 -8.59 -5.59 -4.43
N LEU A 178 -9.06 -4.44 -4.95
CA LEU A 178 -8.39 -3.16 -4.78
C LEU A 178 -9.42 -2.10 -4.39
N GLU A 179 -9.05 -1.23 -3.48
CA GLU A 179 -9.81 -0.03 -3.12
C GLU A 179 -8.94 1.21 -3.17
N HIS A 180 -9.44 2.27 -3.80
CA HIS A 180 -8.79 3.58 -3.79
C HIS A 180 -9.72 4.63 -3.20
N TRP A 181 -9.32 5.21 -2.08
CA TRP A 181 -10.02 6.29 -1.39
C TRP A 181 -9.32 7.62 -1.69
N LEU A 182 -9.95 8.48 -2.49
CA LEU A 182 -9.51 9.84 -2.73
C LEU A 182 -10.26 10.78 -1.79
N VAL A 183 -9.54 11.39 -0.84
CA VAL A 183 -10.10 12.32 0.15
C VAL A 183 -10.02 13.74 -0.41
N HIS A 184 -11.18 14.39 -0.59
CA HIS A 184 -11.25 15.70 -1.22
C HIS A 184 -11.02 16.82 -0.21
N GLY A 185 -10.00 17.66 -0.47
CA GLY A 185 -9.61 18.79 0.37
C GLY A 185 -8.71 18.43 1.56
N GLY A 186 -8.32 17.14 1.71
CA GLY A 186 -7.33 16.73 2.69
C GLY A 186 -5.89 16.96 2.22
N GLY A 187 -4.94 17.05 3.17
CA GLY A 187 -3.51 17.17 2.91
C GLY A 187 -2.73 15.88 3.18
N HIS A 188 -1.41 16.02 3.42
CA HIS A 188 -0.52 14.90 3.74
C HIS A 188 -0.69 14.47 5.21
N ALA A 189 -1.76 13.77 5.51
CA ALA A 189 -2.08 13.30 6.85
C ALA A 189 -2.89 12.00 6.77
N TRP A 190 -2.81 11.19 7.82
CA TRP A 190 -3.65 9.99 7.99
C TRP A 190 -5.11 10.40 8.10
N SER A 191 -5.94 9.93 7.19
CA SER A 191 -7.36 10.25 7.12
C SER A 191 -8.10 9.64 8.32
N GLY A 192 -8.85 10.45 9.04
CA GLY A 192 -9.42 10.09 10.34
C GLY A 192 -8.40 10.19 11.47
N GLY A 193 -8.64 9.47 12.56
CA GLY A 193 -7.76 9.44 13.72
C GLY A 193 -8.00 10.56 14.72
N SER A 194 -7.16 10.60 15.76
CA SER A 194 -7.31 11.55 16.86
C SER A 194 -6.83 12.94 16.46
N PRO A 195 -7.56 14.01 16.78
CA PRO A 195 -7.09 15.39 16.58
C PRO A 195 -5.85 15.75 17.42
N ALA A 196 -5.53 14.97 18.45
CA ALA A 196 -4.31 15.10 19.23
C ALA A 196 -3.10 14.40 18.60
N GLY A 197 -3.29 13.62 17.53
CA GLY A 197 -2.23 12.92 16.83
C GLY A 197 -1.46 13.85 15.89
N SER A 198 -0.17 13.53 15.66
CA SER A 198 0.61 14.15 14.60
C SER A 198 0.29 13.50 13.26
N TYR A 199 0.27 14.27 12.17
CA TYR A 199 -0.01 13.77 10.84
C TYR A 199 -1.35 13.03 10.70
N THR A 200 -2.40 13.47 11.41
CA THR A 200 -3.77 12.98 11.30
C THR A 200 -4.72 14.09 10.84
N ASP A 201 -5.72 13.77 10.03
CA ASP A 201 -6.82 14.68 9.69
C ASP A 201 -8.15 14.06 10.15
N PRO A 202 -8.69 14.45 11.32
CA PRO A 202 -9.90 13.87 11.89
C PRO A 202 -11.16 14.14 11.05
N ARG A 203 -11.09 15.02 10.06
CA ARG A 203 -12.19 15.35 9.16
C ARG A 203 -12.32 14.37 7.98
N GLY A 204 -11.31 13.54 7.75
CA GLY A 204 -11.35 12.52 6.70
C GLY A 204 -12.12 11.26 7.10
N PRO A 205 -12.45 10.38 6.15
CA PRO A 205 -12.93 9.04 6.47
C PRO A 205 -11.90 8.28 7.30
N ASP A 206 -12.37 7.43 8.21
CA ASP A 206 -11.50 6.68 9.13
C ASP A 206 -10.72 5.59 8.38
N ALA A 207 -9.49 5.92 7.97
CA ALA A 207 -8.62 5.02 7.22
C ALA A 207 -8.25 3.78 8.06
N SER A 208 -8.10 3.90 9.37
CA SER A 208 -7.79 2.75 10.24
C SER A 208 -8.92 1.73 10.23
N ARG A 209 -10.16 2.20 10.39
CA ARG A 209 -11.36 1.36 10.37
C ARG A 209 -11.55 0.69 9.01
N GLU A 210 -11.41 1.45 7.93
CA GLU A 210 -11.62 0.94 6.59
C GLU A 210 -10.50 -0.03 6.15
N MET A 211 -9.25 0.24 6.51
CA MET A 211 -8.16 -0.72 6.30
C MET A 211 -8.38 -2.00 7.09
N LEU A 212 -8.79 -1.90 8.36
CA LEU A 212 -9.08 -3.09 9.17
C LEU A 212 -10.25 -3.89 8.58
N ARG A 213 -11.35 -3.24 8.15
CA ARG A 213 -12.44 -3.90 7.45
C ARG A 213 -11.93 -4.66 6.22
N PHE A 214 -11.20 -3.95 5.35
CA PHE A 214 -10.64 -4.53 4.12
C PHE A 214 -9.72 -5.72 4.43
N PHE A 215 -8.86 -5.61 5.43
CA PHE A 215 -7.95 -6.69 5.82
C PHE A 215 -8.69 -7.94 6.29
N LEU A 216 -9.70 -7.78 7.12
CA LEU A 216 -10.48 -8.90 7.64
C LEU A 216 -11.30 -9.61 6.57
N GLU A 217 -11.66 -8.92 5.49
CA GLU A 217 -12.32 -9.48 4.30
C GLU A 217 -11.35 -10.24 3.38
N HIS A 218 -10.02 -10.07 3.57
CA HIS A 218 -8.99 -10.64 2.71
C HIS A 218 -7.98 -11.52 3.45
N PRO A 219 -8.41 -12.55 4.17
CA PRO A 219 -7.46 -13.54 4.66
C PRO A 219 -6.82 -14.28 3.47
N ARG A 220 -5.56 -14.64 3.60
CA ARG A 220 -4.91 -15.46 2.58
C ARG A 220 -5.58 -16.83 2.51
N GLY A 221 -5.94 -17.26 1.31
CA GLY A 221 -6.47 -18.61 1.09
C GLY A 221 -5.49 -19.69 1.56
N THR A 222 -6.01 -20.83 1.99
CA THR A 222 -5.20 -22.03 2.20
C THR A 222 -4.71 -22.47 0.83
N GLU A 223 -3.43 -22.25 0.51
CA GLU A 223 -2.84 -23.00 -0.60
C GLU A 223 -2.95 -24.49 -0.23
N ALA A 224 -3.59 -25.26 -1.09
CA ALA A 224 -3.51 -26.70 -0.98
C ALA A 224 -2.03 -27.09 -1.13
N VAL A 225 -1.46 -27.67 -0.09
CA VAL A 225 -0.13 -28.27 -0.08
C VAL A 225 -0.12 -29.47 -1.02
#